data_3826e282ad5f551a05e4a5311a579159
#
_entry.id   3826e282ad5f551a05e4a5311a579159
#
_cell.length_a   1.000
_cell.length_b   1.000
_cell.length_c   1.000
_cell.angle_alpha   90.00
_cell.angle_beta   90.00
_cell.angle_gamma   90.00
#
_symmetry.space_group_name_H-M   'P 1'
#
loop_
_entity.id
_entity.type
_entity.pdbx_description
1 polymer ?
#
loop_
_entity_poly.entity_id
_entity_poly.type
_entity_poly.pdbx_seq_one_letter_code
_entity_poly.pdbx_strand_id
1 'polypeptide(L)'
;MFIVENHLGDLELEKKETDGLRLYKLPSNEWVPSITSVTSFYNREVFREWRKRVGNEEADRVTREATRRGTDFHEAAQAYLENKELDWKDYQPLTQFMFHSAKSSLDKICLLYTSPSPRDITPSRMPSSA
;
A
#
# COMPACT_ATOMS: atom_id res chain seq x y z
N MET A 1 18.58 7.90 10.03
CA MET A 1 18.18 6.58 10.57
C MET A 1 16.81 6.72 11.21
N PHE A 2 15.90 5.83 10.88
CA PHE A 2 14.55 5.81 11.43
C PHE A 2 14.52 4.96 12.70
N ILE A 3 13.70 5.38 13.66
CA ILE A 3 13.42 4.60 14.88
C ILE A 3 12.18 3.75 14.60
N VAL A 4 12.32 2.43 14.70
CA VAL A 4 11.24 1.48 14.48
C VAL A 4 10.86 0.87 15.82
N GLU A 5 9.60 1.07 16.23
CA GLU A 5 9.06 0.51 17.46
C GLU A 5 7.82 -0.36 17.17
N ASN A 6 7.77 -1.53 17.78
CA ASN A 6 6.61 -2.42 17.67
C ASN A 6 5.80 -2.36 18.97
N HIS A 7 4.86 -1.42 19.05
CA HIS A 7 3.98 -1.27 20.20
C HIS A 7 2.78 -2.22 20.20
N LEU A 8 2.50 -2.84 19.05
CA LEU A 8 1.32 -3.71 18.89
C LEU A 8 1.65 -5.19 19.03
N GLY A 9 2.95 -5.54 19.11
CA GLY A 9 3.41 -6.91 19.03
C GLY A 9 3.17 -7.52 17.64
N ASP A 10 3.40 -8.82 17.53
CA ASP A 10 3.15 -9.55 16.29
C ASP A 10 1.66 -9.94 16.23
N LEU A 11 0.87 -9.08 15.60
CA LEU A 11 -0.55 -9.31 15.36
C LEU A 11 -0.73 -10.04 14.04
N GLU A 12 -0.87 -11.36 14.10
CA GLU A 12 -1.33 -12.16 12.98
C GLU A 12 -2.86 -12.17 12.95
N LEU A 13 -3.46 -11.47 11.99
CA LEU A 13 -4.90 -11.47 11.79
C LEU A 13 -5.26 -12.44 10.66
N GLU A 14 -6.22 -13.32 10.93
CA GLU A 14 -6.81 -14.16 9.91
C GLU A 14 -7.49 -13.27 8.86
N LYS A 15 -7.17 -13.48 7.58
CA LYS A 15 -7.75 -12.71 6.48
C LYS A 15 -8.47 -13.63 5.50
N LYS A 16 -9.56 -13.14 4.94
CA LYS A 16 -10.24 -13.76 3.80
C LYS A 16 -10.60 -12.73 2.75
N GLU A 17 -10.69 -13.16 1.52
CA GLU A 17 -11.14 -12.34 0.40
C GLU A 17 -12.44 -12.92 -0.16
N THR A 18 -13.48 -12.08 -0.20
CA THR A 18 -14.80 -12.46 -0.66
C THR A 18 -15.35 -11.31 -1.51
N ASP A 19 -15.74 -11.59 -2.75
CA ASP A 19 -16.30 -10.61 -3.70
C ASP A 19 -15.43 -9.35 -3.89
N GLY A 20 -14.11 -9.51 -3.87
CA GLY A 20 -13.16 -8.41 -3.98
C GLY A 20 -13.05 -7.55 -2.72
N LEU A 21 -13.67 -7.98 -1.62
CA LEU A 21 -13.50 -7.38 -0.29
C LEU A 21 -12.50 -8.19 0.52
N ARG A 22 -11.51 -7.50 1.07
CA ARG A 22 -10.58 -8.08 2.03
C ARG A 22 -11.11 -7.84 3.44
N LEU A 23 -11.33 -8.93 4.16
CA LEU A 23 -11.83 -8.93 5.53
C LEU A 23 -10.76 -9.45 6.47
N TYR A 24 -10.68 -8.88 7.65
CA TYR A 24 -9.82 -9.29 8.74
C TYR A 24 -10.66 -9.71 9.94
N LYS A 25 -10.25 -10.79 10.58
CA LYS A 25 -10.89 -11.29 11.80
C LYS A 25 -10.26 -10.64 13.02
N LEU A 26 -11.08 -9.98 13.81
CA LEU A 26 -10.66 -9.39 15.08
C LEU A 26 -10.56 -10.45 16.19
N PRO A 27 -9.84 -10.17 17.29
CA PRO A 27 -9.84 -11.03 18.48
C PRO A 27 -11.24 -11.27 19.06
N SER A 28 -12.18 -10.36 18.79
CA SER A 28 -13.62 -10.51 19.14
C SER A 28 -14.36 -11.52 18.28
N ASN A 29 -13.71 -12.20 17.34
CA ASN A 29 -14.30 -13.09 16.33
C ASN A 29 -15.13 -12.40 15.23
N GLU A 30 -15.17 -11.08 15.21
CA GLU A 30 -15.87 -10.30 14.19
C GLU A 30 -14.99 -10.12 12.93
N TRP A 31 -15.63 -10.12 11.76
CA TRP A 31 -14.98 -9.84 10.50
C TRP A 31 -15.18 -8.38 10.11
N VAL A 32 -14.09 -7.65 9.89
CA VAL A 32 -14.13 -6.24 9.50
C VAL A 32 -13.45 -6.06 8.14
N PRO A 33 -13.99 -5.17 7.28
CA PRO A 33 -13.36 -4.87 6.00
C PRO A 33 -12.06 -4.09 6.18
N SER A 34 -11.09 -4.31 5.28
CA SER A 34 -9.92 -3.45 5.22
C SER A 34 -10.30 -2.03 4.80
N ILE A 35 -9.49 -1.04 5.20
CA ILE A 35 -9.71 0.35 4.79
C ILE A 35 -9.70 0.50 3.26
N THR A 36 -8.84 -0.25 2.57
CA THR A 36 -8.80 -0.26 1.10
C THR A 36 -10.07 -0.83 0.49
N SER A 37 -10.70 -1.83 1.11
CA SER A 37 -12.00 -2.34 0.68
C SER A 37 -13.10 -1.28 0.81
N VAL A 38 -13.10 -0.52 1.91
CA VAL A 38 -14.06 0.58 2.12
C VAL A 38 -13.87 1.69 1.09
N THR A 39 -12.63 2.15 0.90
CA THR A 39 -12.34 3.23 -0.07
C THR A 39 -12.60 2.80 -1.51
N SER A 40 -12.32 1.54 -1.86
CA SER A 40 -12.62 0.99 -3.19
C SER A 40 -14.11 0.93 -3.48
N PHE A 41 -14.93 0.73 -2.46
CA PHE A 41 -16.39 0.73 -2.61
C PHE A 41 -16.90 2.07 -3.12
N TYR A 42 -16.42 3.19 -2.56
CA TYR A 42 -16.82 4.53 -2.99
C TYR A 42 -16.35 4.87 -4.42
N ASN A 43 -15.23 4.32 -4.86
CA ASN A 43 -14.67 4.60 -6.18
C ASN A 43 -15.13 3.59 -7.26
N ARG A 44 -15.93 2.59 -6.89
CA ARG A 44 -16.34 1.49 -7.78
C ARG A 44 -17.02 1.98 -9.06
N GLU A 45 -17.92 2.95 -8.94
CA GLU A 45 -18.69 3.46 -10.07
C GLU A 45 -17.79 4.24 -11.03
N VAL A 46 -16.94 5.12 -10.50
CA VAL A 46 -15.96 5.89 -11.30
C VAL A 46 -15.04 4.94 -12.08
N PHE A 47 -14.60 3.87 -11.41
CA PHE A 47 -13.72 2.88 -12.03
C PHE A 47 -14.44 2.07 -13.12
N ARG A 48 -15.71 1.75 -12.92
CA ARG A 48 -16.56 1.08 -13.89
C ARG A 48 -16.77 1.91 -15.15
N GLU A 49 -17.10 3.19 -15.00
CA GLU A 49 -17.26 4.13 -16.10
C GLU A 49 -15.94 4.35 -16.87
N TRP A 50 -14.83 4.44 -16.16
CA TRP A 50 -13.51 4.52 -16.80
C TRP A 50 -13.23 3.26 -17.63
N ARG A 51 -13.46 2.05 -17.10
CA ARG A 51 -13.27 0.80 -17.82
C ARG A 51 -14.15 0.70 -19.08
N LYS A 52 -15.39 1.14 -19.02
CA LYS A 52 -16.27 1.21 -20.20
C LYS A 52 -15.70 2.11 -21.29
N ARG A 53 -15.13 3.24 -20.91
CA ARG A 53 -14.59 4.24 -21.84
C ARG A 53 -13.31 3.77 -22.53
N VAL A 54 -12.38 3.15 -21.81
CA VAL A 54 -11.07 2.76 -22.35
C VAL A 54 -11.05 1.33 -22.90
N GLY A 55 -12.02 0.50 -22.55
CA GLY A 55 -12.09 -0.92 -22.88
C GLY A 55 -11.39 -1.80 -21.84
N ASN A 56 -11.84 -3.06 -21.76
CA ASN A 56 -11.37 -3.98 -20.71
C ASN A 56 -9.88 -4.32 -20.84
N GLU A 57 -9.40 -4.60 -22.04
CA GLU A 57 -8.02 -4.99 -22.31
C GLU A 57 -7.04 -3.89 -21.89
N GLU A 58 -7.31 -2.65 -22.32
CA GLU A 58 -6.48 -1.51 -21.97
C GLU A 58 -6.59 -1.18 -20.48
N ALA A 59 -7.78 -1.26 -19.90
CA ALA A 59 -7.96 -1.06 -18.47
C ALA A 59 -7.18 -2.09 -17.65
N ASP A 60 -7.14 -3.34 -18.06
CA ASP A 60 -6.38 -4.39 -17.40
C ASP A 60 -4.87 -4.17 -17.54
N ARG A 61 -4.40 -3.72 -18.71
CA ARG A 61 -2.99 -3.36 -18.91
C ARG A 61 -2.57 -2.23 -17.97
N VAL A 62 -3.31 -1.13 -17.97
CA VAL A 62 -3.04 0.04 -17.13
C VAL A 62 -3.07 -0.34 -15.64
N THR A 63 -4.05 -1.15 -15.23
CA THR A 63 -4.18 -1.59 -13.84
C THR A 63 -2.98 -2.45 -13.43
N ARG A 64 -2.54 -3.41 -14.25
CA ARG A 64 -1.36 -4.23 -13.94
C ARG A 64 -0.10 -3.39 -13.80
N GLU A 65 0.12 -2.45 -14.71
CA GLU A 65 1.29 -1.55 -14.66
C GLU A 65 1.26 -0.65 -13.42
N ALA A 66 0.10 -0.08 -13.10
CA ALA A 66 -0.07 0.75 -11.91
C ALA A 66 0.14 -0.04 -10.62
N THR A 67 -0.41 -1.27 -10.54
CA THR A 67 -0.23 -2.16 -9.39
C THR A 67 1.24 -2.52 -9.20
N ARG A 68 1.93 -2.89 -10.28
CA ARG A 68 3.35 -3.23 -10.22
C ARG A 68 4.18 -2.05 -9.71
N ARG A 69 4.00 -0.86 -10.30
CA ARG A 69 4.69 0.36 -9.84
C ARG A 69 4.41 0.69 -8.38
N GLY A 70 3.15 0.53 -7.97
CA GLY A 70 2.75 0.74 -6.58
C GLY A 70 3.45 -0.24 -5.64
N THR A 71 3.48 -1.52 -5.98
CA THR A 71 4.18 -2.55 -5.20
C THR A 71 5.67 -2.23 -5.08
N ASP A 72 6.36 -2.00 -6.20
CA ASP A 72 7.78 -1.69 -6.23
C ASP A 72 8.10 -0.44 -5.36
N PHE A 73 7.26 0.61 -5.46
CA PHE A 73 7.44 1.82 -4.66
C PHE A 73 7.24 1.57 -3.16
N HIS A 74 6.21 0.81 -2.80
CA HIS A 74 5.94 0.47 -1.40
C HIS A 74 7.06 -0.36 -0.80
N GLU A 75 7.59 -1.33 -1.52
CA GLU A 75 8.73 -2.15 -1.09
C GLU A 75 9.98 -1.30 -0.90
N ALA A 76 10.29 -0.40 -1.83
CA ALA A 76 11.43 0.50 -1.71
C ALA A 76 11.27 1.46 -0.52
N ALA A 77 10.10 2.06 -0.35
CA ALA A 77 9.81 2.95 0.76
C ALA A 77 9.89 2.22 2.11
N GLN A 78 9.35 1.01 2.19
CA GLN A 78 9.44 0.18 3.39
C GLN A 78 10.89 -0.15 3.73
N ALA A 79 11.67 -0.66 2.78
CA ALA A 79 13.07 -0.99 3.01
C ALA A 79 13.86 0.24 3.51
N TYR A 80 13.60 1.41 2.94
CA TYR A 80 14.20 2.67 3.37
C TYR A 80 13.84 3.02 4.82
N LEU A 81 12.56 2.95 5.18
CA LEU A 81 12.08 3.24 6.52
C LEU A 81 12.55 2.22 7.56
N GLU A 82 12.81 0.99 7.15
CA GLU A 82 13.41 -0.07 7.98
C GLU A 82 14.95 0.00 8.03
N ASN A 83 15.55 1.04 7.47
CA ASN A 83 17.01 1.25 7.39
C ASN A 83 17.75 0.14 6.64
N LYS A 84 17.10 -0.50 5.68
CA LYS A 84 17.70 -1.50 4.80
C LYS A 84 18.34 -0.83 3.59
N GLU A 85 19.39 -1.44 3.07
CA GLU A 85 19.99 -1.01 1.80
C GLU A 85 19.04 -1.31 0.63
N LEU A 86 18.97 -0.35 -0.31
CA LEU A 86 18.17 -0.48 -1.53
C LEU A 86 19.09 -0.82 -2.71
N ASP A 87 18.90 -1.98 -3.33
CA ASP A 87 19.51 -2.27 -4.63
C ASP A 87 18.56 -1.81 -5.74
N TRP A 88 18.89 -0.68 -6.35
CA TRP A 88 18.10 -0.08 -7.40
C TRP A 88 18.04 -0.89 -8.70
N LYS A 89 18.87 -1.92 -8.85
CA LYS A 89 18.83 -2.80 -10.01
C LYS A 89 17.54 -3.62 -10.09
N ASP A 90 16.94 -3.87 -8.94
CA ASP A 90 15.70 -4.66 -8.82
C ASP A 90 14.46 -3.83 -9.11
N TYR A 91 14.58 -2.50 -9.19
CA TYR A 91 13.46 -1.58 -9.36
C TYR A 91 13.44 -0.90 -10.73
N GLN A 92 12.23 -0.62 -11.23
CA GLN A 92 12.08 0.12 -12.47
C GLN A 92 12.59 1.57 -12.34
N PRO A 93 13.12 2.19 -13.42
CA PRO A 93 13.58 3.58 -13.38
C PRO A 93 12.52 4.57 -12.89
N LEU A 94 11.26 4.34 -13.23
CA LEU A 94 10.15 5.17 -12.76
C LEU A 94 9.94 5.04 -11.25
N THR A 95 10.11 3.86 -10.68
CA THR A 95 10.07 3.64 -9.23
C THR A 95 11.15 4.43 -8.51
N GLN A 96 12.37 4.43 -9.06
CA GLN A 96 13.48 5.24 -8.53
C GLN A 96 13.13 6.73 -8.53
N PHE A 97 12.60 7.23 -9.65
CA PHE A 97 12.17 8.64 -9.74
C PHE A 97 11.09 8.98 -8.72
N MET A 98 10.07 8.14 -8.59
CA MET A 98 9.00 8.31 -7.60
C MET A 98 9.55 8.32 -6.18
N PHE A 99 10.47 7.39 -5.87
CA PHE A 99 11.10 7.31 -4.56
C PHE A 99 11.90 8.58 -4.24
N HIS A 100 12.74 9.04 -5.17
CA HIS A 100 13.52 10.26 -4.97
C HIS A 100 12.62 11.50 -4.77
N SER A 101 11.49 11.56 -5.47
CA SER A 101 10.51 12.63 -5.30
C SER A 101 9.82 12.58 -3.93
N ALA A 102 9.57 11.39 -3.39
CA ALA A 102 8.93 11.19 -2.09
C ALA A 102 9.91 11.23 -0.90
N LYS A 103 11.20 11.07 -1.15
CA LYS A 103 12.22 10.90 -0.11
C LYS A 103 12.18 12.00 0.95
N SER A 104 12.04 13.25 0.55
CA SER A 104 11.95 14.39 1.51
C SER A 104 10.75 14.30 2.46
N SER A 105 9.67 13.64 2.03
CA SER A 105 8.50 13.37 2.87
C SER A 105 8.72 12.18 3.78
N LEU A 106 9.38 11.12 3.27
CA LEU A 106 9.76 9.95 4.08
C LEU A 106 10.73 10.33 5.19
N ASP A 107 11.69 11.22 4.92
CA ASP A 107 12.69 11.69 5.90
C ASP A 107 12.05 12.44 7.10
N LYS A 108 10.81 12.91 6.96
CA LYS A 108 10.06 13.56 8.05
C LYS A 108 9.39 12.58 9.02
N ILE A 109 9.40 11.30 8.70
CA ILE A 109 8.84 10.26 9.58
C ILE A 109 9.86 9.98 10.67
N CYS A 110 9.50 10.30 11.93
CA CYS A 110 10.41 10.15 13.06
C CYS A 110 10.31 8.80 13.75
N LEU A 111 9.09 8.22 13.76
CA LEU A 111 8.78 6.98 14.45
C LEU A 111 7.94 6.09 13.54
N LEU A 112 8.35 4.84 13.41
CA LEU A 112 7.64 3.85 12.62
C LEU A 112 7.10 2.74 13.52
N TYR A 113 5.87 2.33 13.22
CA TYR A 113 5.29 1.11 13.78
C TYR A 113 5.45 -0.01 12.77
N THR A 114 5.99 -1.16 13.19
CA THR A 114 6.01 -2.34 12.32
C THR A 114 4.58 -2.85 12.15
N SER A 115 4.15 -2.98 10.91
CA SER A 115 2.89 -3.64 10.58
C SER A 115 3.17 -5.11 10.28
N PRO A 116 2.32 -6.04 10.73
CA PRO A 116 2.47 -7.46 10.44
C PRO A 116 2.36 -7.80 8.95
N SER A 117 1.84 -6.88 8.12
CA SER A 117 1.75 -7.07 6.67
C SER A 117 2.22 -5.82 5.93
N PRO A 118 3.28 -5.92 5.10
CA PRO A 118 3.74 -4.81 4.26
C PRO A 118 2.65 -4.27 3.31
N ARG A 119 1.67 -5.09 2.98
CA ARG A 119 0.54 -4.70 2.11
C ARG A 119 -0.54 -3.91 2.82
N ASP A 120 -0.50 -3.86 4.14
CA ASP A 120 -1.47 -3.12 4.96
C ASP A 120 -0.99 -1.72 5.34
N ILE A 121 0.23 -1.35 4.93
CA ILE A 121 0.68 0.05 4.95
C ILE A 121 -0.10 0.79 3.86
N THR A 122 -1.32 1.17 4.19
CA THR A 122 -2.14 1.96 3.29
C THR A 122 -1.61 3.40 3.27
N PRO A 123 -1.66 4.09 2.12
CA PRO A 123 -1.29 5.51 2.02
C PRO A 123 -2.04 6.43 3.01
N SER A 124 -3.17 5.96 3.55
CA SER A 124 -3.97 6.69 4.54
C SER A 124 -3.31 6.81 5.92
N ARG A 125 -2.22 6.09 6.19
CA ARG A 125 -1.40 6.27 7.41
C ARG A 125 -0.21 7.21 7.21
N MET A 126 0.11 7.56 5.99
CA MET A 126 0.98 8.70 5.75
C MET A 126 0.17 9.96 6.04
N PRO A 127 0.65 10.87 6.89
CA PRO A 127 -0.05 12.13 7.10
C PRO A 127 -0.24 12.78 5.72
N SER A 128 -1.49 12.96 5.30
CA SER A 128 -1.77 13.80 4.16
C SER A 128 -1.17 15.15 4.52
N SER A 129 -0.17 15.56 3.77
CA SER A 129 0.38 16.90 3.88
C SER A 129 -0.76 17.88 3.66
N ALA A 130 -1.20 18.51 4.72
CA ALA A 130 -1.97 19.73 4.63
C ALA A 130 -1.11 20.82 3.96
#